data_fb94432d919b3f19288b2de8582af1fe
#
_entry.id   fb94432d919b3f19288b2de8582af1fe
#
_cell.length_a   1.000
_cell.length_b   1.000
_cell.length_c   1.000
_cell.angle_alpha   90.00
_cell.angle_beta   90.00
_cell.angle_gamma   90.00
#
_symmetry.space_group_name_H-M   'P 1'
#
loop_
_entity.id
_entity.type
_entity.pdbx_description
1 polymer ?
#
loop_
_entity_poly.entity_id
_entity_poly.type
_entity_poly.pdbx_seq_one_letter_code
_entity_poly.pdbx_strand_id
1 'polypeptide(L)'
;MKTINYEKLTKDEVELSLFSNFNRYQDVKKCWRKENGDLILKEISFTEQWGPNEYKHLVNCLKNTIETGGTVFSVFENNGNSLVGFASLENQLFGTANQYLQLSSIHISYKNRGMGIGKRLFSLVCEQAIEMGAKKLYISAHSSQETQAFYKAVGCVEAIEHNEALVAKEPYDCQLEYGLF
;
A
#
# COMPACT_ATOMS: atom_id res chain seq x y z
N MET A 1 -25.20 8.26 9.57
CA MET A 1 -23.75 8.55 9.50
C MET A 1 -23.05 7.24 9.22
N LYS A 2 -22.18 7.16 8.21
CA LYS A 2 -21.41 5.94 7.94
C LYS A 2 -20.35 5.76 9.01
N THR A 3 -20.34 4.62 9.67
CA THR A 3 -19.30 4.28 10.67
C THR A 3 -18.12 3.67 9.96
N ILE A 4 -16.90 4.16 10.24
CA ILE A 4 -15.65 3.65 9.71
C ILE A 4 -14.83 3.04 10.84
N ASN A 5 -14.51 1.76 10.73
CA ASN A 5 -13.74 1.00 11.72
C ASN A 5 -12.42 0.53 11.12
N TYR A 6 -11.34 0.66 11.88
CA TYR A 6 -10.00 0.21 11.52
C TYR A 6 -9.61 -0.94 12.43
N GLU A 7 -9.23 -2.07 11.85
CA GLU A 7 -8.95 -3.31 12.57
C GLU A 7 -7.71 -4.00 12.00
N LYS A 8 -7.06 -4.83 12.82
CA LYS A 8 -6.03 -5.76 12.35
C LYS A 8 -6.69 -7.09 12.01
N LEU A 9 -6.38 -7.64 10.85
CA LEU A 9 -6.91 -8.93 10.43
C LEU A 9 -6.06 -10.09 10.98
N THR A 10 -6.74 -11.15 11.37
CA THR A 10 -6.14 -12.47 11.55
C THR A 10 -6.06 -13.19 10.21
N LYS A 11 -5.23 -14.24 10.13
CA LYS A 11 -5.09 -15.03 8.90
C LYS A 11 -6.42 -15.65 8.45
N ASP A 12 -7.24 -16.11 9.39
CA ASP A 12 -8.51 -16.79 9.10
C ASP A 12 -9.58 -15.82 8.55
N GLU A 13 -9.47 -14.54 8.86
CA GLU A 13 -10.36 -13.50 8.34
C GLU A 13 -10.02 -13.10 6.90
N VAL A 14 -8.81 -13.41 6.41
CA VAL A 14 -8.36 -13.07 5.06
C VAL A 14 -8.83 -14.13 4.07
N GLU A 15 -10.00 -13.94 3.50
CA GLU A 15 -10.59 -14.82 2.49
C GLU A 15 -11.10 -14.04 1.27
N LEU A 16 -11.39 -14.74 0.17
CA LEU A 16 -11.92 -14.10 -1.05
C LEU A 16 -13.22 -13.34 -0.81
N SER A 17 -14.08 -13.87 0.06
CA SER A 17 -15.35 -13.25 0.44
C SER A 17 -15.19 -11.87 1.09
N LEU A 18 -14.06 -11.62 1.75
CA LEU A 18 -13.71 -10.33 2.35
C LEU A 18 -13.74 -9.20 1.31
N PHE A 19 -13.35 -9.51 0.07
CA PHE A 19 -13.22 -8.54 -1.03
C PHE A 19 -14.46 -8.45 -1.93
N SER A 20 -15.57 -9.11 -1.60
CA SER A 20 -16.75 -9.19 -2.46
C SER A 20 -17.34 -7.84 -2.86
N ASN A 21 -17.23 -6.83 -2.00
CA ASN A 21 -17.69 -5.45 -2.23
C ASN A 21 -16.54 -4.46 -2.49
N PHE A 22 -15.30 -4.93 -2.54
CA PHE A 22 -14.14 -4.07 -2.77
C PHE A 22 -14.00 -3.76 -4.26
N ASN A 23 -13.81 -2.49 -4.60
CA ASN A 23 -13.61 -2.05 -5.96
C ASN A 23 -12.23 -1.40 -6.13
N ARG A 24 -11.33 -2.12 -6.80
CA ARG A 24 -9.95 -1.68 -7.06
C ARG A 24 -9.84 -0.72 -8.26
N TYR A 25 -10.91 -0.47 -8.98
CA TYR A 25 -10.88 0.36 -10.19
C TYR A 25 -9.98 1.59 -10.06
N GLN A 26 -9.14 1.80 -11.06
CA GLN A 26 -8.30 2.99 -11.19
C GLN A 26 -8.17 3.36 -12.67
N ASP A 27 -8.54 4.59 -13.00
CA ASP A 27 -8.33 5.17 -14.32
C ASP A 27 -7.06 6.02 -14.27
N VAL A 28 -5.98 5.50 -14.85
CA VAL A 28 -4.68 6.17 -14.90
C VAL A 28 -4.56 6.92 -16.21
N LYS A 29 -4.19 8.20 -16.16
CA LYS A 29 -3.96 9.05 -17.34
C LYS A 29 -2.49 9.39 -17.53
N LYS A 30 -1.75 9.51 -16.44
CA LYS A 30 -0.35 9.94 -16.47
C LYS A 30 0.48 9.12 -15.48
N CYS A 31 1.70 8.82 -15.88
CA CYS A 31 2.67 8.15 -15.04
C CYS A 31 4.01 8.87 -15.05
N TRP A 32 4.68 8.85 -13.92
CA TRP A 32 6.06 9.33 -13.80
C TRP A 32 7.03 8.34 -14.44
N ARG A 33 8.02 8.87 -15.14
CA ARG A 33 9.12 8.10 -15.73
C ARG A 33 10.43 8.82 -15.49
N LYS A 34 11.47 8.06 -15.22
CA LYS A 34 12.83 8.60 -15.06
C LYS A 34 13.52 8.61 -16.42
N GLU A 35 13.91 9.78 -16.89
CA GLU A 35 14.65 9.97 -18.14
C GLU A 35 15.84 10.89 -17.90
N ASN A 36 17.04 10.44 -18.25
CA ASN A 36 18.29 11.18 -18.05
C ASN A 36 18.52 11.72 -16.63
N GLY A 37 18.00 11.00 -15.62
CA GLY A 37 18.08 11.39 -14.21
C GLY A 37 16.91 12.22 -13.69
N ASP A 38 16.07 12.75 -14.56
CA ASP A 38 14.90 13.56 -14.20
C ASP A 38 13.60 12.77 -14.20
N LEU A 39 12.69 13.10 -13.27
CA LEU A 39 11.33 12.56 -13.27
C LEU A 39 10.46 13.42 -14.19
N ILE A 40 9.87 12.77 -15.21
CA ILE A 40 9.00 13.39 -16.20
C ILE A 40 7.62 12.74 -16.13
N LEU A 41 6.57 13.57 -16.07
CA LEU A 41 5.19 13.12 -16.12
C LEU A 41 4.76 12.90 -17.58
N LYS A 42 4.48 11.64 -17.93
CA LYS A 42 4.11 11.23 -19.30
C LYS A 42 2.64 10.89 -19.42
N GLU A 43 2.07 11.16 -20.58
CA GLU A 43 0.75 10.69 -20.98
C GLU A 43 0.81 9.17 -21.20
N ILE A 44 0.46 8.42 -20.18
CA ILE A 44 0.35 6.95 -20.18
C ILE A 44 -1.00 6.62 -19.60
N SER A 45 -1.92 6.19 -20.46
CA SER A 45 -3.32 5.98 -20.08
C SER A 45 -3.69 4.51 -20.10
N PHE A 46 -4.23 4.02 -19.00
CA PHE A 46 -4.80 2.68 -18.87
C PHE A 46 -5.78 2.62 -17.73
N THR A 47 -6.61 1.59 -17.75
CA THR A 47 -7.51 1.27 -16.64
C THR A 47 -7.00 0.05 -15.91
N GLU A 48 -6.93 0.13 -14.59
CA GLU A 48 -6.57 -0.99 -13.72
C GLU A 48 -7.81 -1.46 -12.97
N GLN A 49 -8.11 -2.75 -13.09
CA GLN A 49 -9.18 -3.41 -12.36
C GLN A 49 -8.76 -4.85 -12.05
N TRP A 50 -8.97 -5.26 -10.80
CA TRP A 50 -8.65 -6.61 -10.40
C TRP A 50 -9.80 -7.56 -10.69
N GLY A 51 -9.44 -8.71 -11.28
CA GLY A 51 -10.31 -9.84 -11.45
C GLY A 51 -10.12 -10.93 -10.39
N PRO A 52 -10.77 -12.09 -10.53
CA PRO A 52 -10.71 -13.18 -9.57
C PRO A 52 -9.29 -13.68 -9.26
N ASN A 53 -8.41 -13.71 -10.26
CA ASN A 53 -7.04 -14.21 -10.10
C ASN A 53 -6.18 -13.24 -9.28
N GLU A 54 -6.33 -11.93 -9.50
CA GLU A 54 -5.63 -10.90 -8.75
C GLU A 54 -6.06 -10.91 -7.27
N TYR A 55 -7.36 -11.06 -6.99
CA TYR A 55 -7.86 -11.19 -5.62
C TYR A 55 -7.38 -12.48 -4.94
N LYS A 56 -7.30 -13.58 -5.67
CA LYS A 56 -6.75 -14.85 -5.16
C LYS A 56 -5.27 -14.72 -4.78
N HIS A 57 -4.51 -14.06 -5.65
CA HIS A 57 -3.12 -13.75 -5.38
C HIS A 57 -2.97 -12.82 -4.17
N LEU A 58 -3.78 -11.76 -4.09
CA LEU A 58 -3.81 -10.84 -2.94
C LEU A 58 -4.07 -11.57 -1.62
N VAL A 59 -5.10 -12.41 -1.56
CA VAL A 59 -5.43 -13.20 -0.37
C VAL A 59 -4.22 -14.02 0.09
N ASN A 60 -3.53 -14.69 -0.83
CA ASN A 60 -2.33 -15.46 -0.51
C ASN A 60 -1.20 -14.57 0.02
N CYS A 61 -0.98 -13.40 -0.59
CA CYS A 61 0.04 -12.44 -0.12
C CYS A 61 -0.27 -11.92 1.29
N LEU A 62 -1.52 -11.53 1.56
CA LEU A 62 -1.92 -11.02 2.87
C LEU A 62 -1.83 -12.09 3.96
N LYS A 63 -2.23 -13.33 3.65
CA LYS A 63 -2.04 -14.46 4.57
C LYS A 63 -0.56 -14.70 4.87
N ASN A 64 0.29 -14.66 3.86
CA ASN A 64 1.74 -14.81 4.04
C ASN A 64 2.32 -13.68 4.91
N THR A 65 1.90 -12.43 4.68
CA THR A 65 2.32 -11.29 5.52
C THR A 65 2.03 -11.57 7.00
N ILE A 66 0.83 -12.04 7.33
CA ILE A 66 0.43 -12.37 8.71
C ILE A 66 1.23 -13.56 9.24
N GLU A 67 1.37 -14.62 8.45
CA GLU A 67 2.12 -15.85 8.85
C GLU A 67 3.59 -15.59 9.17
N THR A 68 4.20 -14.64 8.44
CA THR A 68 5.61 -14.25 8.66
C THR A 68 5.78 -13.21 9.77
N GLY A 69 4.71 -12.84 10.47
CA GLY A 69 4.73 -11.90 11.60
C GLY A 69 4.50 -10.43 11.21
N GLY A 70 4.14 -10.16 9.96
CA GLY A 70 3.69 -8.85 9.52
C GLY A 70 2.27 -8.54 9.98
N THR A 71 1.77 -7.35 9.61
CA THR A 71 0.45 -6.88 10.01
C THR A 71 -0.37 -6.49 8.80
N VAL A 72 -1.61 -6.96 8.76
CA VAL A 72 -2.60 -6.51 7.78
C VAL A 72 -3.68 -5.70 8.48
N PHE A 73 -3.83 -4.46 8.07
CA PHE A 73 -4.91 -3.58 8.51
C PHE A 73 -6.08 -3.62 7.54
N SER A 74 -7.27 -3.55 8.06
CA SER A 74 -8.52 -3.41 7.32
C SER A 74 -9.30 -2.19 7.75
N VAL A 75 -10.11 -1.69 6.83
CA VAL A 75 -11.06 -0.60 7.09
C VAL A 75 -12.43 -1.05 6.64
N PHE A 76 -13.37 -1.08 7.56
CA PHE A 76 -14.75 -1.46 7.32
C PHE A 76 -15.70 -0.28 7.41
N GLU A 77 -16.72 -0.31 6.57
CA GLU A 77 -17.86 0.60 6.61
C GLU A 77 -19.10 -0.13 7.15
N ASN A 78 -20.04 0.61 7.77
CA ASN A 78 -21.34 0.09 8.24
C ASN A 78 -21.22 -1.12 9.19
N ASN A 79 -20.51 -0.96 10.30
CA ASN A 79 -20.36 -1.98 11.36
C ASN A 79 -19.79 -3.32 10.88
N GLY A 80 -18.80 -3.27 9.97
CA GLY A 80 -18.09 -4.46 9.51
C GLY A 80 -18.67 -5.11 8.25
N ASN A 81 -19.71 -4.56 7.66
CA ASN A 81 -20.41 -5.20 6.53
C ASN A 81 -19.68 -5.03 5.17
N SER A 82 -18.74 -4.09 5.04
CA SER A 82 -18.04 -3.86 3.77
C SER A 82 -16.62 -3.41 3.98
N LEU A 83 -15.67 -4.16 3.43
CA LEU A 83 -14.27 -3.76 3.38
C LEU A 83 -14.13 -2.59 2.40
N VAL A 84 -13.58 -1.47 2.86
CA VAL A 84 -13.36 -0.27 2.06
C VAL A 84 -11.90 0.14 1.93
N GLY A 85 -11.02 -0.48 2.69
CA GLY A 85 -9.58 -0.25 2.61
C GLY A 85 -8.78 -1.34 3.31
N PHE A 86 -7.53 -1.50 2.94
CA PHE A 86 -6.58 -2.36 3.62
C PHE A 86 -5.14 -1.91 3.37
N ALA A 87 -4.23 -2.34 4.25
CA ALA A 87 -2.79 -2.17 4.10
C ALA A 87 -2.05 -3.36 4.68
N SER A 88 -0.89 -3.69 4.11
CA SER A 88 0.00 -4.74 4.60
C SER A 88 1.40 -4.21 4.90
N LEU A 89 1.87 -4.46 6.10
CA LEU A 89 3.21 -4.14 6.59
C LEU A 89 3.98 -5.44 6.81
N GLU A 90 5.08 -5.59 6.10
CA GLU A 90 5.95 -6.77 6.22
C GLU A 90 6.77 -6.74 7.52
N ASN A 91 7.24 -7.89 7.98
CA ASN A 91 7.96 -8.01 9.26
C ASN A 91 9.50 -8.03 9.13
N GLN A 92 10.03 -8.19 7.93
CA GLN A 92 11.47 -8.30 7.74
C GLN A 92 12.12 -6.92 7.64
N LEU A 93 12.95 -6.59 8.62
CA LEU A 93 13.81 -5.42 8.56
C LEU A 93 14.88 -5.59 7.48
N PHE A 94 15.17 -4.55 6.73
CA PHE A 94 16.20 -4.52 5.69
C PHE A 94 16.84 -3.12 5.56
N GLY A 95 17.74 -2.99 4.56
CA GLY A 95 18.61 -1.82 4.40
C GLY A 95 19.93 -2.01 5.13
N THR A 96 20.93 -1.17 4.84
CA THR A 96 22.29 -1.30 5.39
C THR A 96 22.35 -1.20 6.91
N ALA A 97 21.39 -0.52 7.53
CA ALA A 97 21.24 -0.39 8.99
C ALA A 97 19.99 -1.09 9.54
N ASN A 98 19.37 -2.01 8.80
CA ASN A 98 18.09 -2.62 9.15
C ASN A 98 17.01 -1.59 9.51
N GLN A 99 16.98 -0.48 8.80
CA GLN A 99 16.12 0.66 9.11
C GLN A 99 14.73 0.58 8.51
N TYR A 100 14.51 -0.23 7.47
CA TYR A 100 13.27 -0.28 6.73
C TYR A 100 12.37 -1.44 7.13
N LEU A 101 11.06 -1.20 7.20
CA LEU A 101 10.01 -2.18 6.97
C LEU A 101 9.22 -1.80 5.72
N GLN A 102 8.81 -2.79 4.93
CA GLN A 102 8.06 -2.57 3.71
C GLN A 102 6.56 -2.42 3.99
N LEU A 103 5.97 -1.29 3.58
CA LEU A 103 4.55 -1.19 3.31
C LEU A 103 4.30 -1.78 1.93
N SER A 104 3.86 -3.04 1.88
CA SER A 104 3.74 -3.80 0.62
C SER A 104 2.44 -3.53 -0.13
N SER A 105 1.39 -3.10 0.55
CA SER A 105 0.15 -2.66 -0.08
C SER A 105 -0.62 -1.66 0.77
N ILE A 106 -1.29 -0.70 0.12
CA ILE A 106 -2.32 0.16 0.69
C ILE A 106 -3.33 0.49 -0.41
N HIS A 107 -4.57 0.12 -0.20
CA HIS A 107 -5.63 0.33 -1.19
C HIS A 107 -6.93 0.77 -0.53
N ILE A 108 -7.61 1.70 -1.18
CA ILE A 108 -8.94 2.17 -0.79
C ILE A 108 -9.90 1.88 -1.94
N SER A 109 -11.05 1.30 -1.62
CA SER A 109 -12.11 1.03 -2.58
C SER A 109 -12.54 2.30 -3.29
N TYR A 110 -12.80 2.22 -4.59
CA TYR A 110 -12.97 3.36 -5.49
C TYR A 110 -13.91 4.45 -4.94
N LYS A 111 -15.09 4.07 -4.46
CA LYS A 111 -16.09 5.00 -3.94
C LYS A 111 -15.74 5.66 -2.61
N ASN A 112 -14.73 5.16 -1.91
CA ASN A 112 -14.32 5.61 -0.58
C ASN A 112 -13.02 6.44 -0.61
N ARG A 113 -12.48 6.71 -1.79
CA ARG A 113 -11.29 7.55 -1.96
C ARG A 113 -11.59 9.02 -1.71
N GLY A 114 -10.57 9.79 -1.34
CA GLY A 114 -10.71 11.22 -1.06
C GLY A 114 -11.34 11.56 0.29
N MET A 115 -11.67 10.57 1.11
CA MET A 115 -12.34 10.73 2.42
C MET A 115 -11.37 10.69 3.62
N GLY A 116 -10.06 10.74 3.37
CA GLY A 116 -9.03 10.69 4.42
C GLY A 116 -8.71 9.29 4.96
N ILE A 117 -9.42 8.24 4.51
CA ILE A 117 -9.23 6.85 4.98
C ILE A 117 -7.79 6.39 4.75
N GLY A 118 -7.23 6.66 3.57
CA GLY A 118 -5.85 6.26 3.23
C GLY A 118 -4.80 6.92 4.14
N LYS A 119 -4.98 8.19 4.49
CA LYS A 119 -4.07 8.90 5.42
C LYS A 119 -4.11 8.29 6.82
N ARG A 120 -5.32 7.98 7.33
CA ARG A 120 -5.45 7.36 8.66
C ARG A 120 -4.86 5.95 8.66
N LEU A 121 -5.10 5.18 7.61
CA LEU A 121 -4.54 3.84 7.44
C LEU A 121 -3.00 3.88 7.39
N PHE A 122 -2.42 4.83 6.66
CA PHE A 122 -0.98 5.06 6.61
C PHE A 122 -0.41 5.41 8.00
N SER A 123 -1.11 6.24 8.78
CA SER A 123 -0.71 6.57 10.17
C SER A 123 -0.66 5.31 11.06
N LEU A 124 -1.66 4.42 10.97
CA LEU A 124 -1.68 3.16 11.71
C LEU A 124 -0.52 2.23 11.32
N VAL A 125 -0.18 2.18 10.03
CA VAL A 125 0.99 1.46 9.54
C VAL A 125 2.27 2.03 10.14
N CYS A 126 2.42 3.36 10.20
CA CYS A 126 3.58 4.01 10.82
C CYS A 126 3.70 3.67 12.31
N GLU A 127 2.59 3.77 13.06
CA GLU A 127 2.53 3.40 14.47
C GLU A 127 3.02 1.95 14.68
N GLN A 128 2.50 1.02 13.89
CA GLN A 128 2.89 -0.40 13.94
C GLN A 128 4.36 -0.62 13.56
N ALA A 129 4.86 0.06 12.54
CA ALA A 129 6.25 -0.07 12.11
C ALA A 129 7.24 0.40 13.19
N ILE A 130 6.89 1.46 13.93
CA ILE A 130 7.66 1.92 15.10
C ILE A 130 7.70 0.83 16.18
N GLU A 131 6.54 0.25 16.53
CA GLU A 131 6.45 -0.86 17.49
C GLU A 131 7.30 -2.06 17.08
N MET A 132 7.41 -2.33 15.78
CA MET A 132 8.23 -3.41 15.21
C MET A 132 9.72 -3.04 15.08
N GLY A 133 10.12 -1.83 15.50
CA GLY A 133 11.51 -1.40 15.56
C GLY A 133 12.06 -0.75 14.28
N ALA A 134 11.22 -0.47 13.29
CA ALA A 134 11.65 0.25 12.09
C ALA A 134 11.96 1.72 12.38
N LYS A 135 12.88 2.27 11.59
CA LYS A 135 13.19 3.71 11.56
C LYS A 135 12.56 4.40 10.36
N LYS A 136 12.23 3.62 9.34
CA LYS A 136 11.63 4.10 8.10
C LYS A 136 10.66 3.07 7.53
N LEU A 137 9.62 3.54 6.85
CA LEU A 137 8.88 2.74 5.90
C LEU A 137 9.57 2.78 4.54
N TYR A 138 9.49 1.67 3.81
CA TYR A 138 9.88 1.55 2.42
C TYR A 138 8.67 1.20 1.56
N ILE A 139 8.50 1.87 0.43
CA ILE A 139 7.37 1.67 -0.46
C ILE A 139 7.87 1.56 -1.91
N SER A 140 7.61 0.43 -2.58
CA SER A 140 7.67 0.35 -4.02
C SER A 140 6.29 0.76 -4.55
N ALA A 141 6.20 1.98 -5.05
CA ALA A 141 4.92 2.64 -5.32
C ALA A 141 4.67 2.78 -6.82
N HIS A 142 3.47 2.38 -7.26
CA HIS A 142 3.03 2.57 -8.64
C HIS A 142 3.27 4.01 -9.10
N SER A 143 3.78 4.17 -10.32
CA SER A 143 4.22 5.47 -10.85
C SER A 143 3.09 6.37 -11.34
N SER A 144 1.83 6.00 -11.19
CA SER A 144 0.69 6.86 -11.56
C SER A 144 0.71 8.18 -10.80
N GLN A 145 0.25 9.23 -11.46
CA GLN A 145 0.19 10.56 -10.89
C GLN A 145 -0.56 10.60 -9.56
N GLU A 146 -1.69 9.88 -9.48
CA GLU A 146 -2.56 9.84 -8.29
C GLU A 146 -1.87 9.13 -7.12
N THR A 147 -1.22 7.98 -7.37
CA THR A 147 -0.50 7.23 -6.35
C THR A 147 0.68 8.05 -5.79
N GLN A 148 1.45 8.68 -6.66
CA GLN A 148 2.56 9.54 -6.23
C GLN A 148 2.09 10.78 -5.47
N ALA A 149 0.96 11.37 -5.87
CA ALA A 149 0.34 12.48 -5.15
C ALA A 149 -0.08 12.09 -3.72
N PHE A 150 -0.63 10.88 -3.55
CA PHE A 150 -0.97 10.36 -2.22
C PHE A 150 0.26 10.23 -1.33
N TYR A 151 1.31 9.55 -1.79
CA TYR A 151 2.52 9.36 -0.99
C TYR A 151 3.25 10.67 -0.68
N LYS A 152 3.28 11.60 -1.62
CA LYS A 152 3.80 12.95 -1.39
C LYS A 152 2.98 13.68 -0.31
N ALA A 153 1.66 13.56 -0.35
CA ALA A 153 0.76 14.22 0.60
C ALA A 153 0.89 13.67 2.04
N VAL A 154 1.32 12.43 2.22
CA VAL A 154 1.61 11.86 3.54
C VAL A 154 3.07 12.07 3.98
N GLY A 155 3.92 12.65 3.12
CA GLY A 155 5.30 13.03 3.46
C GLY A 155 6.38 12.05 3.02
N CYS A 156 6.06 11.09 2.14
CA CYS A 156 7.07 10.21 1.55
C CYS A 156 7.99 10.99 0.60
N VAL A 157 9.24 10.55 0.55
CA VAL A 157 10.29 11.07 -0.35
C VAL A 157 10.94 9.92 -1.10
N GLU A 158 11.76 10.22 -2.12
CA GLU A 158 12.55 9.18 -2.81
C GLU A 158 13.45 8.46 -1.80
N ALA A 159 13.47 7.12 -1.86
CA ALA A 159 14.28 6.30 -0.97
C ALA A 159 15.77 6.50 -1.25
N ILE A 160 16.57 6.64 -0.19
CA ILE A 160 18.02 6.77 -0.28
C ILE A 160 18.64 5.44 -0.72
N GLU A 161 18.16 4.33 -0.17
CA GLU A 161 18.59 2.97 -0.54
C GLU A 161 17.46 2.28 -1.31
N HIS A 162 17.78 1.70 -2.46
CA HIS A 162 16.81 0.94 -3.25
C HIS A 162 16.89 -0.55 -2.92
N ASN A 163 15.73 -1.18 -2.80
CA ASN A 163 15.63 -2.63 -2.72
C ASN A 163 15.64 -3.22 -4.13
N GLU A 164 16.76 -3.80 -4.54
CA GLU A 164 17.00 -4.29 -5.91
C GLU A 164 15.98 -5.36 -6.35
N ALA A 165 15.51 -6.20 -5.42
CA ALA A 165 14.51 -7.22 -5.73
C ALA A 165 13.15 -6.59 -6.07
N LEU A 166 12.74 -5.55 -5.34
CA LEU A 166 11.51 -4.81 -5.62
C LEU A 166 11.62 -4.00 -6.91
N VAL A 167 12.77 -3.36 -7.16
CA VAL A 167 13.03 -2.66 -8.43
C VAL A 167 12.98 -3.62 -9.61
N ALA A 168 13.54 -4.81 -9.49
CA ALA A 168 13.51 -5.81 -10.56
C ALA A 168 12.11 -6.34 -10.82
N LYS A 169 11.29 -6.48 -9.77
CA LYS A 169 9.91 -6.95 -9.88
C LYS A 169 9.00 -5.94 -10.58
N GLU A 170 9.13 -4.65 -10.24
CA GLU A 170 8.32 -3.55 -10.78
C GLU A 170 9.24 -2.38 -11.19
N PRO A 171 9.88 -2.44 -12.38
CA PRO A 171 10.91 -1.48 -12.77
C PRO A 171 10.44 -0.03 -12.92
N TYR A 172 9.15 0.18 -13.12
CA TYR A 172 8.56 1.52 -13.24
C TYR A 172 8.05 2.09 -11.92
N ASP A 173 8.01 1.31 -10.85
CA ASP A 173 7.63 1.80 -9.54
C ASP A 173 8.62 2.84 -9.03
N CYS A 174 8.08 3.84 -8.33
CA CYS A 174 8.89 4.81 -7.59
C CYS A 174 9.26 4.21 -6.23
N GLN A 175 10.54 4.19 -5.93
CA GLN A 175 11.05 3.70 -4.65
C GLN A 175 11.03 4.84 -3.64
N LEU A 176 10.18 4.72 -2.62
CA LEU A 176 9.92 5.78 -1.66
C LEU A 176 10.27 5.34 -0.24
N GLU A 177 10.56 6.33 0.60
CA GLU A 177 10.73 6.13 2.04
C GLU A 177 9.95 7.17 2.84
N TYR A 178 9.62 6.82 4.08
CA TYR A 178 9.04 7.71 5.07
C TYR A 178 9.76 7.54 6.41
N GLY A 179 10.28 8.63 6.99
CA GLY A 179 10.93 8.62 8.30
C GLY A 179 9.93 8.45 9.43
N LEU A 180 10.19 7.49 10.32
CA LEU A 180 9.39 7.21 11.51
C LEU A 180 10.05 7.89 12.72
N PHE A 181 9.31 8.73 13.45
CA PHE A 181 9.81 9.52 14.58
C PHE A 181 9.09 9.18 15.87
#